data_14b20ac8dbac3f86d10c1f1866eb5882
#
_entry.id   14b20ac8dbac3f86d10c1f1866eb5882
#
_cell.length_a   1.000
_cell.length_b   1.000
_cell.length_c   1.000
_cell.angle_alpha   90.00
_cell.angle_beta   90.00
_cell.angle_gamma   90.00
#
_symmetry.space_group_name_H-M   'P 1'
#
loop_
_entity.id
_entity.type
_entity.pdbx_description
1 polymer ?
#
loop_
_entity_poly.entity_id
_entity_poly.type
_entity_poly.pdbx_seq_one_letter_code
_entity_poly.pdbx_strand_id
1 'polypeptide(L)'
;MTPLPGSRVLDDGMTIEVLPDADAIALRGAGWIAGTLVHAVASRKRCVLAISGGCSPWPMFRRLVMDSSVPWERVHIMQVDERIAPDGDVDRNWTQAARVFGGVVPDGNLHPMPVGDEDLESACDRYAALLEKLTGGDGLCIAHLGLGPDGHTASLFPCDLILGVQDRSVALTSHEHAGRRRMSLTYRVLAHARHLLWQVQG
;
A
#
# COMPACT_ATOMS: atom_id res chain seq x y z
N MET A 1 1.12 7.56 -17.51
CA MET A 1 1.44 9.02 -17.39
C MET A 1 2.86 9.25 -17.86
N THR A 2 3.12 10.30 -18.63
CA THR A 2 4.47 10.64 -19.08
C THR A 2 5.27 11.23 -17.90
N PRO A 3 6.56 10.87 -17.74
CA PRO A 3 7.43 11.49 -16.75
C PRO A 3 7.50 13.02 -16.92
N LEU A 4 7.66 13.73 -15.82
CA LEU A 4 7.81 15.19 -15.83
C LEU A 4 9.15 15.60 -16.46
N PRO A 5 9.27 16.80 -17.06
CA PRO A 5 10.56 17.35 -17.44
C PRO A 5 11.51 17.38 -16.25
N GLY A 6 12.73 16.85 -16.42
CA GLY A 6 13.70 16.72 -15.33
C GLY A 6 13.63 15.43 -14.53
N SER A 7 12.71 14.52 -14.85
CA SER A 7 12.69 13.17 -14.27
C SER A 7 13.99 12.42 -14.62
N ARG A 8 14.49 11.64 -13.65
CA ARG A 8 15.67 10.77 -13.85
C ARG A 8 15.20 9.32 -13.93
N VAL A 9 15.56 8.65 -15.02
CA VAL A 9 15.36 7.21 -15.16
C VAL A 9 16.66 6.51 -14.78
N LEU A 10 16.58 5.54 -13.87
CA LEU A 10 17.70 4.71 -13.46
C LEU A 10 17.86 3.50 -14.38
N ASP A 11 19.01 2.81 -14.28
CA ASP A 11 19.35 1.66 -15.14
C ASP A 11 18.39 0.46 -14.95
N ASP A 12 17.75 0.35 -13.77
CA ASP A 12 16.76 -0.65 -13.44
C ASP A 12 15.33 -0.29 -13.91
N GLY A 13 15.15 0.85 -14.59
CA GLY A 13 13.89 1.34 -15.11
C GLY A 13 13.06 2.16 -14.10
N MET A 14 13.55 2.37 -12.87
CA MET A 14 12.89 3.26 -11.91
C MET A 14 12.94 4.71 -12.38
N THR A 15 11.82 5.41 -12.29
CA THR A 15 11.75 6.85 -12.58
C THR A 15 11.69 7.64 -11.28
N ILE A 16 12.62 8.57 -11.10
CA ILE A 16 12.66 9.49 -9.96
C ILE A 16 12.18 10.87 -10.43
N GLU A 17 11.18 11.38 -9.74
CA GLU A 17 10.68 12.75 -9.91
C GLU A 17 10.90 13.53 -8.62
N VAL A 18 11.62 14.65 -8.69
CA VAL A 18 11.83 15.55 -7.56
C VAL A 18 10.84 16.70 -7.70
N LEU A 19 10.03 16.91 -6.68
CA LEU A 19 8.95 17.89 -6.68
C LEU A 19 9.21 18.95 -5.60
N PRO A 20 8.71 20.18 -5.78
CA PRO A 20 9.11 21.31 -4.95
C PRO A 20 8.61 21.23 -3.50
N ASP A 21 7.48 20.55 -3.27
CA ASP A 21 6.84 20.49 -1.95
C ASP A 21 5.92 19.28 -1.81
N ALA A 22 5.41 19.07 -0.60
CA ALA A 22 4.50 17.99 -0.24
C ALA A 22 3.17 18.02 -1.03
N ASP A 23 2.67 19.21 -1.36
CA ASP A 23 1.44 19.40 -2.11
C ASP A 23 1.60 18.96 -3.57
N ALA A 24 2.72 19.31 -4.19
CA ALA A 24 3.08 18.85 -5.54
C ALA A 24 3.27 17.32 -5.58
N ILE A 25 3.91 16.74 -4.55
CA ILE A 25 4.05 15.28 -4.41
C ILE A 25 2.66 14.63 -4.30
N ALA A 26 1.78 15.15 -3.45
CA ALA A 26 0.44 14.62 -3.27
C ALA A 26 -0.40 14.69 -4.54
N LEU A 27 -0.35 15.82 -5.25
CA LEU A 27 -1.06 16.02 -6.52
C LEU A 27 -0.55 15.05 -7.60
N ARG A 28 0.76 14.98 -7.75
CA ARG A 28 1.41 14.12 -8.76
C ARG A 28 1.13 12.64 -8.51
N GLY A 29 1.30 12.20 -7.26
CA GLY A 29 1.05 10.82 -6.85
C GLY A 29 -0.41 10.41 -7.03
N ALA A 30 -1.36 11.25 -6.62
CA ALA A 30 -2.80 11.01 -6.81
C ALA A 30 -3.15 10.84 -8.29
N GLY A 31 -2.69 11.77 -9.14
CA GLY A 31 -2.95 11.67 -10.58
C GLY A 31 -2.29 10.46 -11.24
N TRP A 32 -1.09 10.06 -10.77
CA TRP A 32 -0.42 8.86 -11.27
C TRP A 32 -1.20 7.58 -10.89
N ILE A 33 -1.65 7.48 -9.62
CA ILE A 33 -2.46 6.34 -9.16
C ILE A 33 -3.77 6.29 -9.93
N ALA A 34 -4.49 7.41 -10.04
CA ALA A 34 -5.77 7.48 -10.75
C ALA A 34 -5.63 7.01 -12.20
N GLY A 35 -4.69 7.58 -12.95
CA GLY A 35 -4.44 7.19 -14.34
C GLY A 35 -4.05 5.72 -14.49
N THR A 36 -3.23 5.18 -13.57
CA THR A 36 -2.83 3.76 -13.57
C THR A 36 -4.03 2.86 -13.28
N LEU A 37 -4.88 3.19 -12.31
CA LEU A 37 -6.09 2.43 -11.98
C LEU A 37 -7.08 2.42 -13.15
N VAL A 38 -7.37 3.59 -13.74
CA VAL A 38 -8.26 3.72 -14.90
C VAL A 38 -7.78 2.84 -16.06
N HIS A 39 -6.49 2.90 -16.38
CA HIS A 39 -5.91 2.07 -17.43
C HIS A 39 -5.98 0.57 -17.10
N ALA A 40 -5.65 0.20 -15.86
CA ALA A 40 -5.63 -1.20 -15.46
C ALA A 40 -7.03 -1.83 -15.46
N VAL A 41 -8.07 -1.13 -14.99
CA VAL A 41 -9.45 -1.67 -15.01
C VAL A 41 -10.04 -1.74 -16.40
N ALA A 42 -9.51 -1.03 -17.39
CA ALA A 42 -9.94 -1.17 -18.80
C ALA A 42 -9.63 -2.57 -19.35
N SER A 43 -8.53 -3.19 -18.90
CA SER A 43 -8.10 -4.52 -19.36
C SER A 43 -8.39 -5.65 -18.35
N ARG A 44 -8.84 -5.32 -17.13
CA ARG A 44 -9.04 -6.26 -16.02
C ARG A 44 -10.40 -6.09 -15.38
N LYS A 45 -10.93 -7.18 -14.81
CA LYS A 45 -12.21 -7.12 -14.09
C LYS A 45 -12.12 -6.27 -12.82
N ARG A 46 -10.95 -6.27 -12.15
CA ARG A 46 -10.69 -5.57 -10.88
C ARG A 46 -9.21 -5.27 -10.73
N CYS A 47 -8.89 -4.33 -9.87
CA CYS A 47 -7.53 -3.94 -9.50
C CYS A 47 -7.38 -3.90 -7.98
N VAL A 48 -6.19 -4.22 -7.49
CA VAL A 48 -5.83 -4.11 -6.07
C VAL A 48 -4.79 -3.01 -5.91
N LEU A 49 -5.15 -1.99 -5.14
CA LEU A 49 -4.25 -0.95 -4.65
C LEU A 49 -3.89 -1.26 -3.20
N ALA A 50 -2.64 -1.62 -2.94
CA ALA A 50 -2.12 -1.79 -1.59
C ALA A 50 -1.50 -0.48 -1.11
N ILE A 51 -1.90 0.00 0.07
CA ILE A 51 -1.54 1.31 0.60
C ILE A 51 -0.67 1.19 1.86
N SER A 52 0.33 2.06 1.96
CA SER A 52 1.06 2.30 3.21
C SER A 52 0.34 3.31 4.10
N GLY A 53 0.63 3.25 5.39
CA GLY A 53 0.28 4.28 6.37
C GLY A 53 1.36 5.35 6.55
N GLY A 54 1.40 5.93 7.76
CA GLY A 54 2.30 7.02 8.12
C GLY A 54 1.64 8.39 7.96
N CYS A 55 2.43 9.47 8.03
CA CYS A 55 1.89 10.83 7.95
C CYS A 55 1.78 11.35 6.51
N SER A 56 2.70 10.96 5.64
CA SER A 56 2.91 11.53 4.31
C SER A 56 1.83 11.19 3.26
N PRO A 57 1.21 9.99 3.22
CA PRO A 57 0.38 9.61 2.08
C PRO A 57 -1.04 10.17 2.12
N TRP A 58 -1.54 10.59 3.27
CA TRP A 58 -2.95 10.98 3.41
C TRP A 58 -3.37 12.19 2.56
N PRO A 59 -2.56 13.24 2.37
CA PRO A 59 -2.89 14.31 1.43
C PRO A 59 -3.07 13.80 -0.01
N MET A 60 -2.23 12.86 -0.44
CA MET A 60 -2.33 12.22 -1.75
C MET A 60 -3.61 11.40 -1.88
N PHE A 61 -3.90 10.52 -0.91
CA PHE A 61 -5.10 9.68 -0.97
C PHE A 61 -6.39 10.51 -0.87
N ARG A 62 -6.42 11.59 -0.08
CA ARG A 62 -7.56 12.53 -0.07
C ARG A 62 -7.82 13.18 -1.44
N ARG A 63 -6.77 13.48 -2.19
CA ARG A 63 -6.91 13.97 -3.57
C ARG A 63 -7.38 12.85 -4.51
N LEU A 64 -6.84 11.66 -4.35
CA LEU A 64 -7.19 10.49 -5.18
C LEU A 64 -8.67 10.15 -5.10
N VAL A 65 -9.27 10.14 -3.90
CA VAL A 65 -10.70 9.80 -3.73
C VAL A 65 -11.64 10.85 -4.32
N MET A 66 -11.15 12.06 -4.57
CA MET A 66 -11.92 13.12 -5.25
C MET A 66 -11.89 13.00 -6.78
N ASP A 67 -11.08 12.11 -7.32
CA ASP A 67 -11.00 11.89 -8.77
C ASP A 67 -12.14 10.97 -9.24
N SER A 68 -13.12 11.57 -9.89
CA SER A 68 -14.32 10.88 -10.38
C SER A 68 -14.06 9.94 -11.55
N SER A 69 -12.86 9.96 -12.14
CA SER A 69 -12.49 9.04 -13.21
C SER A 69 -12.16 7.63 -12.71
N VAL A 70 -11.84 7.49 -11.41
CA VAL A 70 -11.47 6.20 -10.82
C VAL A 70 -12.72 5.34 -10.60
N PRO A 71 -12.82 4.15 -11.21
CA PRO A 71 -13.98 3.27 -11.07
C PRO A 71 -13.89 2.44 -9.78
N TRP A 72 -14.23 3.08 -8.65
CA TRP A 72 -14.07 2.51 -7.31
C TRP A 72 -14.79 1.17 -7.09
N GLU A 73 -15.85 0.87 -7.83
CA GLU A 73 -16.55 -0.42 -7.79
C GLU A 73 -15.65 -1.58 -8.25
N ARG A 74 -14.55 -1.27 -8.93
CA ARG A 74 -13.61 -2.25 -9.48
C ARG A 74 -12.22 -2.18 -8.83
N VAL A 75 -12.04 -1.29 -7.86
CA VAL A 75 -10.79 -1.10 -7.13
C VAL A 75 -10.95 -1.62 -5.71
N HIS A 76 -10.08 -2.54 -5.33
CA HIS A 76 -9.97 -3.05 -3.97
C HIS A 76 -8.80 -2.39 -3.25
N ILE A 77 -9.04 -1.88 -2.06
CA ILE A 77 -8.02 -1.29 -1.19
C ILE A 77 -7.56 -2.33 -0.18
N MET A 78 -6.28 -2.63 -0.20
CA MET A 78 -5.58 -3.46 0.78
C MET A 78 -4.49 -2.65 1.49
N GLN A 79 -3.96 -3.14 2.59
CA GLN A 79 -2.82 -2.53 3.28
C GLN A 79 -1.52 -3.27 2.93
N VAL A 80 -0.40 -2.56 2.86
CA VAL A 80 0.92 -3.20 2.76
C VAL A 80 1.40 -3.67 4.13
N ASP A 81 1.01 -2.96 5.20
CA ASP A 81 1.32 -3.31 6.57
C ASP A 81 0.35 -2.69 7.56
N GLU A 82 0.29 -3.25 8.77
CA GLU A 82 -0.50 -2.70 9.87
C GLU A 82 0.15 -2.96 11.24
N ARG A 83 -0.11 -2.06 12.15
CA ARG A 83 0.28 -2.17 13.56
C ARG A 83 -0.71 -3.06 14.30
N ILE A 84 -0.20 -4.02 15.07
CA ILE A 84 -1.03 -4.84 15.96
C ILE A 84 -1.48 -3.96 17.13
N ALA A 85 -2.71 -3.46 17.01
CA ALA A 85 -3.35 -2.56 17.96
C ALA A 85 -4.87 -2.74 17.90
N PRO A 86 -5.62 -2.33 18.94
CA PRO A 86 -7.08 -2.39 18.95
C PRO A 86 -7.74 -1.62 17.80
N ASP A 87 -8.96 -1.97 17.45
CA ASP A 87 -9.73 -1.24 16.45
C ASP A 87 -9.97 0.21 16.89
N GLY A 88 -9.77 1.14 15.95
CA GLY A 88 -9.89 2.58 16.21
C GLY A 88 -8.67 3.22 16.86
N ASP A 89 -7.65 2.45 17.22
CA ASP A 89 -6.38 2.99 17.75
C ASP A 89 -5.77 3.96 16.73
N VAL A 90 -5.26 5.08 17.23
CA VAL A 90 -4.65 6.13 16.41
C VAL A 90 -3.38 5.65 15.71
N ASP A 91 -2.69 4.65 16.28
CA ASP A 91 -1.52 4.03 15.69
C ASP A 91 -1.85 3.12 14.50
N ARG A 92 -3.11 2.72 14.34
CA ARG A 92 -3.50 1.88 13.20
C ARG A 92 -3.56 2.68 11.90
N ASN A 93 -2.89 2.17 10.88
CA ASN A 93 -2.96 2.72 9.53
C ASN A 93 -4.40 2.71 9.01
N TRP A 94 -5.15 1.65 9.32
CA TRP A 94 -6.55 1.51 8.89
C TRP A 94 -7.47 2.58 9.47
N THR A 95 -7.21 3.07 10.67
CA THR A 95 -8.00 4.15 11.28
C THR A 95 -8.02 5.40 10.39
N GLN A 96 -6.91 5.71 9.74
CA GLN A 96 -6.85 6.83 8.79
C GLN A 96 -7.37 6.44 7.41
N ALA A 97 -7.08 5.22 6.93
CA ALA A 97 -7.55 4.71 5.65
C ALA A 97 -9.08 4.70 5.58
N ALA A 98 -9.74 4.22 6.62
CA ALA A 98 -11.20 4.20 6.71
C ALA A 98 -11.83 5.61 6.61
N ARG A 99 -11.17 6.63 7.18
CA ARG A 99 -11.62 8.03 7.07
C ARG A 99 -11.48 8.60 5.66
N VAL A 100 -10.49 8.13 4.90
CA VAL A 100 -10.21 8.65 3.54
C VAL A 100 -11.04 7.92 2.50
N PHE A 101 -11.09 6.59 2.55
CA PHE A 101 -11.72 5.76 1.52
C PHE A 101 -13.19 5.42 1.83
N GLY A 102 -13.60 5.48 3.10
CA GLY A 102 -14.98 5.22 3.51
C GLY A 102 -15.96 6.17 2.85
N GLY A 103 -17.12 5.63 2.43
CA GLY A 103 -18.14 6.41 1.72
C GLY A 103 -17.85 6.72 0.25
N VAL A 104 -16.61 6.43 -0.23
CA VAL A 104 -16.22 6.58 -1.65
C VAL A 104 -16.02 5.21 -2.28
N VAL A 105 -15.20 4.38 -1.65
CA VAL A 105 -14.97 2.99 -2.07
C VAL A 105 -16.06 2.12 -1.45
N PRO A 106 -16.71 1.21 -2.22
CA PRO A 106 -17.69 0.28 -1.65
C PRO A 106 -17.09 -0.53 -0.48
N ASP A 107 -17.84 -0.72 0.60
CA ASP A 107 -17.36 -1.42 1.81
C ASP A 107 -16.80 -2.81 1.50
N GLY A 108 -17.39 -3.55 0.57
CA GLY A 108 -16.91 -4.86 0.12
C GLY A 108 -15.57 -4.83 -0.61
N ASN A 109 -15.07 -3.64 -0.94
CA ASN A 109 -13.77 -3.43 -1.58
C ASN A 109 -12.71 -2.87 -0.61
N LEU A 110 -13.06 -2.67 0.65
CA LEU A 110 -12.17 -2.20 1.72
C LEU A 110 -11.71 -3.40 2.56
N HIS A 111 -10.41 -3.65 2.59
CA HIS A 111 -9.84 -4.86 3.18
C HIS A 111 -8.77 -4.53 4.23
N PRO A 112 -9.17 -4.28 5.50
CA PRO A 112 -8.23 -4.09 6.60
C PRO A 112 -7.42 -5.36 6.88
N MET A 113 -6.17 -5.20 7.28
CA MET A 113 -5.42 -6.29 7.88
C MET A 113 -6.07 -6.72 9.21
N PRO A 114 -6.32 -8.03 9.42
CA PRO A 114 -7.05 -8.55 10.59
C PRO A 114 -6.15 -8.66 11.82
N VAL A 115 -5.54 -7.55 12.24
CA VAL A 115 -4.58 -7.49 13.36
C VAL A 115 -5.26 -7.47 14.74
N GLY A 116 -6.58 -7.41 14.80
CA GLY A 116 -7.36 -7.55 16.04
C GLY A 116 -7.71 -9.00 16.39
N ASP A 117 -7.37 -9.96 15.54
CA ASP A 117 -7.69 -11.36 15.76
C ASP A 117 -6.79 -11.96 16.86
N GLU A 118 -7.33 -12.92 17.63
CA GLU A 118 -6.55 -13.61 18.68
C GLU A 118 -5.43 -14.45 18.08
N ASP A 119 -5.69 -15.16 16.96
CA ASP A 119 -4.70 -15.93 16.21
C ASP A 119 -4.19 -15.15 15.00
N LEU A 120 -3.10 -14.43 15.21
CA LEU A 120 -2.46 -13.60 14.20
C LEU A 120 -1.80 -14.39 13.07
N GLU A 121 -1.37 -15.63 13.30
CA GLU A 121 -0.81 -16.47 12.23
C GLU A 121 -1.93 -16.89 11.26
N SER A 122 -3.05 -17.39 11.78
CA SER A 122 -4.22 -17.64 10.94
C SER A 122 -4.76 -16.38 10.26
N ALA A 123 -4.65 -15.22 10.91
CA ALA A 123 -5.00 -13.93 10.33
C ALA A 123 -4.12 -13.59 9.12
N CYS A 124 -2.80 -13.83 9.20
CA CYS A 124 -1.90 -13.70 8.06
C CYS A 124 -2.33 -14.60 6.90
N ASP A 125 -2.66 -15.85 7.17
CA ASP A 125 -3.07 -16.82 6.13
C ASP A 125 -4.39 -16.41 5.47
N ARG A 126 -5.36 -15.91 6.25
CA ARG A 126 -6.63 -15.38 5.69
C ARG A 126 -6.42 -14.16 4.81
N TYR A 127 -5.55 -13.24 5.23
CA TYR A 127 -5.23 -12.05 4.43
C TYR A 127 -4.47 -12.41 3.15
N ALA A 128 -3.56 -13.39 3.22
CA ALA A 128 -2.86 -13.93 2.06
C ALA A 128 -3.83 -14.61 1.07
N ALA A 129 -4.77 -15.42 1.57
CA ALA A 129 -5.78 -16.06 0.74
C ALA A 129 -6.72 -15.02 0.06
N LEU A 130 -7.07 -13.95 0.79
CA LEU A 130 -7.83 -12.84 0.22
C LEU A 130 -7.05 -12.13 -0.88
N LEU A 131 -5.76 -11.82 -0.66
CA LEU A 131 -4.88 -11.23 -1.66
C LEU A 131 -4.85 -12.09 -2.93
N GLU A 132 -4.61 -13.38 -2.80
CA GLU A 132 -4.59 -14.31 -3.94
C GLU A 132 -5.94 -14.33 -4.69
N LYS A 133 -7.06 -14.43 -3.97
CA LYS A 133 -8.40 -14.37 -4.55
C LYS A 133 -8.66 -13.08 -5.32
N LEU A 134 -8.20 -11.93 -4.82
CA LEU A 134 -8.43 -10.63 -5.44
C LEU A 134 -7.53 -10.39 -6.66
N THR A 135 -6.28 -10.84 -6.59
CA THR A 135 -5.31 -10.67 -7.67
C THR A 135 -5.39 -11.78 -8.72
N GLY A 136 -5.89 -12.96 -8.36
CA GLY A 136 -5.91 -14.15 -9.22
C GLY A 136 -4.51 -14.64 -9.59
N GLY A 137 -3.51 -14.40 -8.73
CA GLY A 137 -2.11 -14.71 -8.98
C GLY A 137 -1.33 -13.67 -9.79
N ASP A 138 -2.00 -12.67 -10.32
CA ASP A 138 -1.41 -11.64 -11.19
C ASP A 138 -0.60 -10.56 -10.43
N GLY A 139 -0.59 -10.62 -9.10
CA GLY A 139 0.02 -9.63 -8.22
C GLY A 139 -0.81 -8.35 -8.03
N LEU A 140 -0.34 -7.50 -7.15
CA LEU A 140 -0.94 -6.19 -6.91
C LEU A 140 -0.90 -5.33 -8.18
N CYS A 141 -1.94 -4.56 -8.42
CA CYS A 141 -1.92 -3.56 -9.49
C CYS A 141 -0.94 -2.44 -9.15
N ILE A 142 -1.08 -1.90 -7.94
CA ILE A 142 -0.18 -0.87 -7.41
C ILE A 142 0.13 -1.21 -5.96
N ALA A 143 1.40 -1.14 -5.56
CA ALA A 143 1.81 -1.02 -4.17
C ALA A 143 2.35 0.39 -3.95
N HIS A 144 1.70 1.15 -3.06
CA HIS A 144 2.19 2.43 -2.59
C HIS A 144 3.08 2.19 -1.37
N LEU A 145 4.30 2.69 -1.42
CA LEU A 145 5.35 2.48 -0.43
C LEU A 145 5.93 3.81 0.06
N GLY A 146 6.26 3.87 1.34
CA GLY A 146 7.10 4.88 1.94
C GLY A 146 8.49 4.34 2.24
N LEU A 147 9.38 5.21 2.69
CA LEU A 147 10.72 4.87 3.15
C LEU A 147 10.90 5.43 4.56
N GLY A 148 11.19 4.57 5.52
CA GLY A 148 11.51 4.97 6.87
C GLY A 148 12.94 5.51 7.02
N PRO A 149 13.25 6.20 8.13
CA PRO A 149 14.58 6.80 8.34
C PRO A 149 15.70 5.76 8.49
N ASP A 150 15.38 4.53 8.85
CA ASP A 150 16.27 3.36 8.94
C ASP A 150 16.32 2.53 7.66
N GLY A 151 15.62 2.98 6.61
CA GLY A 151 15.56 2.31 5.31
C GLY A 151 14.45 1.26 5.18
N HIS A 152 13.58 1.08 6.19
CA HIS A 152 12.45 0.14 6.08
C HIS A 152 11.39 0.65 5.10
N THR A 153 10.68 -0.29 4.49
CA THR A 153 9.42 -0.05 3.77
C THR A 153 8.37 -1.05 4.22
N ALA A 154 7.08 -0.66 4.16
CA ALA A 154 6.03 -1.43 4.82
C ALA A 154 6.44 -1.69 6.28
N SER A 155 6.41 -2.96 6.75
CA SER A 155 7.05 -3.34 8.00
C SER A 155 8.22 -4.33 7.79
N LEU A 156 8.98 -4.12 6.72
CA LEU A 156 10.20 -4.86 6.38
C LEU A 156 11.42 -4.12 6.95
N PHE A 157 11.64 -4.28 8.26
CA PHE A 157 12.68 -3.57 9.00
C PHE A 157 14.06 -4.22 8.82
N PRO A 158 15.15 -3.42 8.81
CA PRO A 158 16.51 -3.97 8.87
C PRO A 158 16.66 -4.93 10.06
N CYS A 159 17.36 -6.05 9.83
CA CYS A 159 17.62 -7.09 10.83
C CYS A 159 16.40 -7.84 11.39
N ASP A 160 15.18 -7.57 10.93
CA ASP A 160 14.01 -8.37 11.28
C ASP A 160 13.93 -9.65 10.42
N LEU A 161 13.53 -10.78 11.03
CA LEU A 161 13.44 -12.07 10.34
C LEU A 161 12.42 -12.05 9.19
N ILE A 162 11.48 -11.13 9.20
CA ILE A 162 10.48 -10.95 8.13
C ILE A 162 11.12 -10.73 6.76
N LEU A 163 12.33 -10.17 6.70
CA LEU A 163 13.08 -9.98 5.45
C LEU A 163 13.44 -11.30 4.76
N GLY A 164 13.62 -12.37 5.55
CA GLY A 164 13.96 -13.70 5.06
C GLY A 164 12.76 -14.56 4.66
N VAL A 165 11.53 -14.09 4.86
CA VAL A 165 10.31 -14.86 4.57
C VAL A 165 10.09 -14.92 3.06
N GLN A 166 10.21 -16.12 2.47
CA GLN A 166 10.07 -16.36 1.02
C GLN A 166 8.86 -17.22 0.66
N ASP A 167 8.32 -17.97 1.60
CA ASP A 167 7.27 -18.98 1.41
C ASP A 167 5.85 -18.45 1.69
N ARG A 168 5.71 -17.26 2.30
CA ARG A 168 4.44 -16.65 2.69
C ARG A 168 4.25 -15.27 2.06
N SER A 169 3.00 -14.91 1.78
CA SER A 169 2.64 -13.59 1.23
C SER A 169 2.47 -12.53 2.33
N VAL A 170 2.11 -12.95 3.53
CA VAL A 170 1.87 -12.09 4.70
C VAL A 170 2.57 -12.70 5.90
N ALA A 171 3.23 -11.88 6.70
CA ALA A 171 3.94 -12.34 7.89
C ALA A 171 3.91 -11.30 9.00
N LEU A 172 4.25 -11.74 10.21
CA LEU A 172 4.43 -10.88 11.37
C LEU A 172 5.90 -10.51 11.52
N THR A 173 6.17 -9.28 12.00
CA THR A 173 7.53 -8.94 12.43
C THR A 173 7.96 -9.82 13.60
N SER A 174 9.25 -10.18 13.64
CA SER A 174 9.81 -10.99 14.74
C SER A 174 9.91 -10.20 16.04
N HIS A 175 10.04 -8.89 15.93
CA HIS A 175 10.19 -7.96 17.06
C HIS A 175 9.17 -6.83 17.02
N GLU A 176 9.07 -6.09 18.13
CA GLU A 176 8.35 -4.83 18.16
C GLU A 176 9.20 -3.72 17.55
N HIS A 177 8.54 -2.87 16.77
CA HIS A 177 9.12 -1.65 16.22
C HIS A 177 8.26 -0.46 16.63
N ALA A 178 8.85 0.50 17.34
CA ALA A 178 8.15 1.60 17.99
C ALA A 178 7.03 1.10 18.93
N GLY A 179 7.32 0.07 19.74
CA GLY A 179 6.42 -0.48 20.75
C GLY A 179 5.26 -1.34 20.23
N ARG A 180 5.28 -1.72 18.96
CA ARG A 180 4.23 -2.55 18.35
C ARG A 180 4.84 -3.61 17.42
N ARG A 181 4.36 -4.85 17.49
CA ARG A 181 4.52 -5.81 16.39
C ARG A 181 3.69 -5.38 15.20
N ARG A 182 4.01 -5.91 14.04
CA ARG A 182 3.37 -5.56 12.78
C ARG A 182 2.97 -6.81 11.99
N MET A 183 1.90 -6.69 11.22
CA MET A 183 1.57 -7.59 10.12
C MET A 183 1.96 -6.89 8.82
N SER A 184 2.62 -7.57 7.89
CA SER A 184 3.10 -6.97 6.65
C SER A 184 3.00 -7.92 5.47
N LEU A 185 2.78 -7.37 4.29
CA LEU A 185 3.09 -8.05 3.04
C LEU A 185 4.60 -8.32 3.01
N THR A 186 4.99 -9.49 2.52
CA THR A 186 6.40 -9.87 2.41
C THR A 186 7.07 -9.23 1.21
N TYR A 187 8.39 -9.22 1.20
CA TYR A 187 9.18 -8.70 0.09
C TYR A 187 8.78 -9.32 -1.25
N ARG A 188 8.52 -10.64 -1.25
CA ARG A 188 8.06 -11.38 -2.43
C ARG A 188 6.79 -10.77 -3.04
N VAL A 189 5.79 -10.42 -2.24
CA VAL A 189 4.53 -9.84 -2.73
C VAL A 189 4.75 -8.45 -3.31
N LEU A 190 5.51 -7.61 -2.59
CA LEU A 190 5.77 -6.25 -3.02
C LEU A 190 6.60 -6.21 -4.31
N ALA A 191 7.61 -7.09 -4.44
CA ALA A 191 8.43 -7.19 -5.64
C ALA A 191 7.65 -7.69 -6.87
N HIS A 192 6.52 -8.39 -6.68
CA HIS A 192 5.65 -8.85 -7.76
C HIS A 192 4.51 -7.87 -8.08
N ALA A 193 4.44 -6.71 -7.43
CA ALA A 193 3.51 -5.66 -7.80
C ALA A 193 3.81 -5.16 -9.22
N ARG A 194 2.76 -4.94 -10.03
CA ARG A 194 2.93 -4.43 -11.40
C ARG A 194 3.50 -3.04 -11.45
N HIS A 195 3.11 -2.24 -10.45
CA HIS A 195 3.60 -0.88 -10.28
C HIS A 195 3.94 -0.64 -8.82
N LEU A 196 5.12 -0.08 -8.59
CA LEU A 196 5.55 0.42 -7.29
C LEU A 196 5.55 1.95 -7.34
N LEU A 197 4.84 2.58 -6.42
CA LEU A 197 4.91 4.01 -6.21
C LEU A 197 5.57 4.29 -4.86
N TRP A 198 6.77 4.81 -4.90
CA TRP A 198 7.49 5.27 -3.71
C TRP A 198 7.17 6.75 -3.48
N GLN A 199 6.67 7.07 -2.29
CA GLN A 199 6.50 8.46 -1.84
C GLN A 199 7.45 8.72 -0.68
N VAL A 200 8.43 9.57 -0.93
CA VAL A 200 9.44 9.95 0.06
C VAL A 200 9.40 11.47 0.25
N GLN A 201 9.44 11.92 1.50
CA GLN A 201 9.50 13.32 1.88
C GLN A 201 10.62 13.47 2.90
N GLY A 202 11.46 14.48 2.73
CA GLY A 202 12.54 14.85 3.62
C GLY A 202 12.36 16.26 4.17
#